data_f3d41d7415b4f73be6a85c84b5582fc2
#
_entry.id   f3d41d7415b4f73be6a85c84b5582fc2
#
_cell.length_a   1.000
_cell.length_b   1.000
_cell.length_c   1.000
_cell.angle_alpha   90.00
_cell.angle_beta   90.00
_cell.angle_gamma   90.00
#
_symmetry.space_group_name_H-M   'P 1'
#
loop_
_entity.id
_entity.type
_entity.pdbx_description
1 polymer ?
#
loop_
_entity_poly.entity_id
_entity_poly.type
_entity_poly.pdbx_seq_one_letter_code
_entity_poly.pdbx_strand_id
1 'polypeptide(L)'
;MTPMGFRACVIIPSYNHWQEMPAIVDRLKVLGLAVFVVDDGSDATARAAMSALHAPERGVRVTRLDCNRGKGAAVLAGFALARDAGFSHCVQVDADGQHDLAAIADMLELARKHPDIIVAGQATYDGTAPLGRVLGRWITHVCVWIETLSFDIRDSMCGLRVYPMAAVAALLGSGERVGKGMDFDTNIIVSLHRTGTPVVNHPVHVTYPSGNLSNFRMWRDNWCITKMHTRLLAGALLILPSSLWRRPRRGVEASHWSSLSERGIYWGLRASALAYRLFGRRGCMAMLAPAVLYFYVTSGERRRASLDFLRRAFAATGRSQPPGWLDGYRHFFSFARRALDSFIAWMGRMPANAVVPVEVAALEEAKAQARGAVFIVSHHGNVDVSRALLDAKNRERVVVLMHTRHAENYNRVLREFNPDAAINTLQVTEIGPDTAIALQQRVESGDWLFIAGDRTPVGGGRRTSTAPFLGAEAEFSQGPYLMALLLDCPVYLFFCRRAGNRYELSVERLAERIVLPRGRRTEALADYAAAYAARLEKHVLEDPFQWYNFYDFWRPSGSTEHS
;
A
#
# COMPACT_ATOMS: atom_id res chain seq x y z
N MET A 1 -3.47 -37.44 11.75
CA MET A 1 -3.53 -36.56 12.96
C MET A 1 -4.86 -35.84 12.89
N THR A 2 -5.75 -36.10 13.83
CA THR A 2 -7.05 -35.43 13.95
C THR A 2 -6.80 -33.91 14.07
N PRO A 3 -7.51 -33.04 13.34
CA PRO A 3 -7.31 -31.59 13.48
C PRO A 3 -7.66 -31.20 14.92
N MET A 4 -6.66 -30.77 15.67
CA MET A 4 -6.88 -30.19 17.00
C MET A 4 -7.79 -28.97 16.83
N GLY A 5 -8.94 -28.98 17.52
CA GLY A 5 -9.89 -27.87 17.47
C GLY A 5 -9.18 -26.56 17.89
N PHE A 6 -9.63 -25.41 17.37
CA PHE A 6 -9.09 -24.09 17.69
C PHE A 6 -9.22 -23.82 19.20
N ARG A 7 -8.08 -23.72 19.90
CA ARG A 7 -7.98 -23.41 21.32
C ARG A 7 -6.96 -22.32 21.52
N ALA A 8 -7.40 -21.17 21.99
CA ALA A 8 -6.53 -20.01 22.23
C ALA A 8 -6.33 -19.73 23.71
N CYS A 9 -5.16 -19.23 24.08
CA CYS A 9 -4.84 -18.67 25.38
C CYS A 9 -4.14 -17.32 25.25
N VAL A 10 -3.97 -16.63 26.37
CA VAL A 10 -3.24 -15.36 26.44
C VAL A 10 -1.95 -15.54 27.24
N ILE A 11 -0.88 -14.90 26.78
CA ILE A 11 0.39 -14.80 27.49
C ILE A 11 0.65 -13.33 27.79
N ILE A 12 0.95 -13.02 29.06
CA ILE A 12 1.27 -11.68 29.54
C ILE A 12 2.67 -11.72 30.19
N PRO A 13 3.73 -11.27 29.48
CA PRO A 13 5.03 -11.07 30.08
C PRO A 13 4.99 -9.84 31.00
N SER A 14 5.45 -9.95 32.23
CA SER A 14 5.45 -8.85 33.19
C SER A 14 6.79 -8.73 33.92
N TYR A 15 7.26 -7.48 34.07
CA TYR A 15 8.38 -7.12 34.93
C TYR A 15 8.08 -5.80 35.64
N ASN A 16 7.76 -5.88 36.93
CA ASN A 16 7.35 -4.74 37.78
C ASN A 16 6.09 -3.98 37.28
N HIS A 17 5.30 -4.56 36.38
CA HIS A 17 4.01 -4.04 35.92
C HIS A 17 2.89 -4.85 36.58
N TRP A 18 2.46 -4.49 37.75
CA TRP A 18 1.44 -5.22 38.50
C TRP A 18 0.15 -4.43 38.69
N GLN A 19 0.21 -3.10 38.61
CA GLN A 19 -0.93 -2.22 38.92
C GLN A 19 -2.12 -2.45 37.99
N GLU A 20 -1.85 -2.54 36.69
CA GLU A 20 -2.87 -2.75 35.65
C GLU A 20 -3.26 -4.23 35.43
N MET A 21 -2.48 -5.14 35.98
CA MET A 21 -2.60 -6.58 35.75
C MET A 21 -3.98 -7.15 36.15
N PRO A 22 -4.57 -6.79 37.32
CA PRO A 22 -5.90 -7.30 37.67
C PRO A 22 -6.97 -6.91 36.64
N ALA A 23 -6.98 -5.65 36.21
CA ALA A 23 -7.95 -5.16 35.22
C ALA A 23 -7.77 -5.83 33.85
N ILE A 24 -6.51 -6.06 33.42
CA ILE A 24 -6.20 -6.78 32.18
C ILE A 24 -6.72 -8.23 32.27
N VAL A 25 -6.41 -8.93 33.35
CA VAL A 25 -6.83 -10.33 33.55
C VAL A 25 -8.35 -10.43 33.58
N ASP A 26 -9.05 -9.54 34.28
CA ASP A 26 -10.52 -9.56 34.35
C ASP A 26 -11.16 -9.35 32.99
N ARG A 27 -10.66 -8.39 32.19
CA ARG A 27 -11.13 -8.16 30.81
C ARG A 27 -10.90 -9.37 29.90
N LEU A 28 -9.75 -10.03 30.02
CA LEU A 28 -9.44 -11.23 29.23
C LEU A 28 -10.29 -12.43 29.63
N LYS A 29 -10.68 -12.54 30.88
CA LYS A 29 -11.59 -13.58 31.38
C LYS A 29 -13.00 -13.45 30.82
N VAL A 30 -13.49 -12.23 30.61
CA VAL A 30 -14.78 -12.00 29.94
C VAL A 30 -14.79 -12.62 28.53
N LEU A 31 -13.63 -12.70 27.87
CA LEU A 31 -13.48 -13.37 26.56
C LEU A 31 -13.38 -14.91 26.67
N GLY A 32 -13.44 -15.49 27.87
CA GLY A 32 -13.36 -16.93 28.10
C GLY A 32 -11.97 -17.53 27.86
N LEU A 33 -10.90 -16.72 27.86
CA LEU A 33 -9.55 -17.16 27.57
C LEU A 33 -8.79 -17.59 28.83
N ALA A 34 -7.98 -18.65 28.70
CA ALA A 34 -7.00 -19.00 29.70
C ALA A 34 -5.84 -17.99 29.65
N VAL A 35 -5.37 -17.54 30.81
CA VAL A 35 -4.34 -16.50 30.95
C VAL A 35 -3.10 -17.06 31.63
N PHE A 36 -1.95 -16.94 30.97
CA PHE A 36 -0.63 -17.25 31.49
C PHE A 36 0.14 -15.94 31.75
N VAL A 37 0.27 -15.55 33.01
CA VAL A 37 1.13 -14.44 33.42
C VAL A 37 2.52 -14.97 33.70
N VAL A 38 3.52 -14.42 33.02
CA VAL A 38 4.93 -14.80 33.23
C VAL A 38 5.67 -13.63 33.86
N ASP A 39 5.98 -13.77 35.15
CA ASP A 39 6.75 -12.82 35.94
C ASP A 39 8.26 -12.98 35.64
N ASP A 40 8.86 -12.00 35.01
CA ASP A 40 10.27 -11.99 34.62
C ASP A 40 11.19 -11.54 35.81
N GLY A 41 10.99 -12.10 36.99
CA GLY A 41 11.83 -11.83 38.13
C GLY A 41 11.60 -10.46 38.78
N SER A 42 10.36 -10.02 38.89
CA SER A 42 9.96 -8.75 39.50
C SER A 42 10.36 -8.65 41.00
N ASP A 43 10.32 -7.45 41.56
CA ASP A 43 10.56 -7.18 42.96
C ASP A 43 9.53 -7.85 43.88
N ALA A 44 9.74 -7.72 45.23
CA ALA A 44 8.90 -8.40 46.21
C ALA A 44 7.43 -7.94 46.17
N THR A 45 7.19 -6.65 45.93
CA THR A 45 5.85 -6.05 45.88
C THR A 45 5.08 -6.55 44.66
N ALA A 46 5.67 -6.46 43.50
CA ALA A 46 5.07 -6.94 42.24
C ALA A 46 4.88 -8.46 42.27
N ARG A 47 5.83 -9.20 42.83
CA ARG A 47 5.73 -10.65 43.03
C ARG A 47 4.50 -11.02 43.88
N ALA A 48 4.31 -10.37 45.03
CA ALA A 48 3.17 -10.65 45.91
C ALA A 48 1.84 -10.37 45.20
N ALA A 49 1.74 -9.20 44.53
CA ALA A 49 0.54 -8.81 43.79
C ALA A 49 0.22 -9.78 42.64
N MET A 50 1.20 -10.19 41.84
CA MET A 50 0.99 -11.15 40.74
C MET A 50 0.68 -12.55 41.28
N SER A 51 1.33 -12.99 42.38
CA SER A 51 1.03 -14.28 42.96
C SER A 51 -0.42 -14.39 43.48
N ALA A 52 -1.01 -13.29 43.93
CA ALA A 52 -2.41 -13.23 44.32
C ALA A 52 -3.41 -13.44 43.17
N LEU A 53 -2.98 -13.27 41.91
CA LEU A 53 -3.79 -13.53 40.72
C LEU A 53 -3.80 -15.01 40.30
N HIS A 54 -2.95 -15.84 40.94
CA HIS A 54 -2.83 -17.24 40.57
C HIS A 54 -4.09 -18.02 41.01
N ALA A 55 -4.93 -18.36 40.03
CA ALA A 55 -6.20 -19.06 40.21
C ALA A 55 -6.41 -20.06 39.04
N PRO A 56 -5.71 -21.22 39.08
CA PRO A 56 -5.77 -22.21 37.99
C PRO A 56 -7.19 -22.72 37.72
N GLU A 57 -8.01 -22.83 38.75
CA GLU A 57 -9.44 -23.22 38.66
C GLU A 57 -10.27 -22.18 37.89
N ARG A 58 -9.82 -20.94 37.88
CA ARG A 58 -10.40 -19.84 37.09
C ARG A 58 -9.71 -19.62 35.75
N GLY A 59 -8.72 -20.48 35.38
CA GLY A 59 -7.97 -20.36 34.13
C GLY A 59 -6.85 -19.33 34.15
N VAL A 60 -6.41 -18.85 35.31
CA VAL A 60 -5.30 -17.91 35.44
C VAL A 60 -4.09 -18.62 36.08
N ARG A 61 -2.99 -18.71 35.36
CA ARG A 61 -1.73 -19.30 35.87
C ARG A 61 -0.64 -18.24 35.87
N VAL A 62 -0.05 -18.05 37.02
CA VAL A 62 1.12 -17.18 37.20
C VAL A 62 2.35 -18.07 37.36
N THR A 63 3.37 -17.83 36.54
CA THR A 63 4.67 -18.52 36.58
C THR A 63 5.74 -17.48 36.70
N ARG A 64 6.77 -17.72 37.52
CA ARG A 64 7.88 -16.81 37.75
C ARG A 64 9.20 -17.39 37.24
N LEU A 65 9.99 -16.54 36.59
CA LEU A 65 11.39 -16.81 36.26
C LEU A 65 12.29 -16.41 37.46
N ASP A 66 13.40 -17.10 37.64
CA ASP A 66 14.31 -16.89 38.79
C ASP A 66 14.89 -15.46 38.83
N CYS A 67 15.12 -14.88 37.67
CA CYS A 67 15.66 -13.52 37.52
C CYS A 67 15.13 -12.88 36.19
N ASN A 68 15.33 -11.56 36.09
CA ASN A 68 14.99 -10.84 34.86
C ASN A 68 15.87 -11.32 33.69
N ARG A 69 15.23 -12.00 32.73
CA ARG A 69 15.84 -12.52 31.49
C ARG A 69 15.41 -11.74 30.25
N GLY A 70 14.49 -10.80 30.39
CA GLY A 70 13.94 -9.93 29.36
C GLY A 70 12.61 -10.39 28.82
N LYS A 71 11.84 -9.45 28.24
CA LYS A 71 10.49 -9.66 27.70
C LYS A 71 10.38 -10.91 26.85
N GLY A 72 11.31 -11.08 25.89
CA GLY A 72 11.30 -12.23 25.00
C GLY A 72 11.45 -13.57 25.71
N ALA A 73 12.27 -13.62 26.78
CA ALA A 73 12.43 -14.85 27.58
C ALA A 73 11.12 -15.22 28.30
N ALA A 74 10.40 -14.23 28.82
CA ALA A 74 9.10 -14.43 29.45
C ALA A 74 8.04 -14.91 28.44
N VAL A 75 7.98 -14.33 27.25
CA VAL A 75 7.06 -14.78 26.20
C VAL A 75 7.38 -16.22 25.75
N LEU A 76 8.66 -16.55 25.56
CA LEU A 76 9.08 -17.92 25.19
C LEU A 76 8.71 -18.93 26.27
N ALA A 77 8.83 -18.59 27.54
CA ALA A 77 8.35 -19.43 28.66
C ALA A 77 6.82 -19.61 28.59
N GLY A 78 6.09 -18.55 28.30
CA GLY A 78 4.66 -18.59 28.09
C GLY A 78 4.24 -19.49 26.92
N PHE A 79 4.97 -19.45 25.79
CA PHE A 79 4.74 -20.36 24.66
C PHE A 79 4.96 -21.83 25.05
N ALA A 80 5.97 -22.12 25.86
CA ALA A 80 6.17 -23.48 26.38
C ALA A 80 4.98 -23.94 27.22
N LEU A 81 4.50 -23.11 28.15
CA LEU A 81 3.33 -23.40 28.98
C LEU A 81 2.06 -23.63 28.13
N ALA A 82 1.85 -22.79 27.13
CA ALA A 82 0.72 -22.90 26.23
C ALA A 82 0.75 -24.18 25.38
N ARG A 83 1.93 -24.53 24.85
CA ARG A 83 2.15 -25.78 24.10
C ARG A 83 1.88 -27.00 24.98
N ASP A 84 2.43 -27.01 26.18
CA ASP A 84 2.30 -28.14 27.13
C ASP A 84 0.87 -28.31 27.62
N ALA A 85 0.08 -27.22 27.64
CA ALA A 85 -1.36 -27.23 27.90
C ALA A 85 -2.24 -27.53 26.67
N GLY A 86 -1.63 -27.77 25.49
CA GLY A 86 -2.31 -28.17 24.26
C GLY A 86 -3.11 -27.05 23.57
N PHE A 87 -2.69 -25.79 23.71
CA PHE A 87 -3.28 -24.68 22.97
C PHE A 87 -2.74 -24.61 21.54
N SER A 88 -3.64 -24.36 20.59
CA SER A 88 -3.29 -24.22 19.18
C SER A 88 -2.83 -22.81 18.82
N HIS A 89 -3.30 -21.80 19.56
CA HIS A 89 -3.00 -20.39 19.34
C HIS A 89 -2.69 -19.68 20.64
N CYS A 90 -1.79 -18.67 20.57
CA CYS A 90 -1.43 -17.83 21.68
C CYS A 90 -1.62 -16.37 21.33
N VAL A 91 -2.28 -15.61 22.19
CA VAL A 91 -2.36 -14.16 22.15
C VAL A 91 -1.30 -13.59 23.08
N GLN A 92 -0.34 -12.84 22.57
CA GLN A 92 0.57 -12.04 23.39
C GLN A 92 -0.10 -10.71 23.72
N VAL A 93 -0.06 -10.30 24.98
CA VAL A 93 -0.56 -9.00 25.48
C VAL A 93 0.50 -8.40 26.38
N ASP A 94 0.85 -7.14 26.20
CA ASP A 94 1.78 -6.43 27.08
C ASP A 94 1.11 -6.04 28.39
N ALA A 95 1.89 -6.05 29.49
CA ALA A 95 1.41 -5.81 30.86
C ALA A 95 1.18 -4.32 31.19
N ASP A 96 1.45 -3.40 30.26
CA ASP A 96 1.41 -1.95 30.47
C ASP A 96 0.02 -1.31 30.27
N GLY A 97 -0.97 -2.11 29.88
CA GLY A 97 -2.36 -1.66 29.69
C GLY A 97 -2.58 -0.71 28.52
N GLN A 98 -1.61 -0.53 27.63
CA GLN A 98 -1.70 0.43 26.53
C GLN A 98 -2.58 -0.04 25.38
N HIS A 99 -2.77 -1.35 25.21
CA HIS A 99 -3.53 -1.93 24.10
C HIS A 99 -5.03 -1.98 24.38
N ASP A 100 -5.84 -1.65 23.36
CA ASP A 100 -7.26 -1.93 23.43
C ASP A 100 -7.52 -3.44 23.29
N LEU A 101 -7.92 -4.07 24.38
CA LEU A 101 -8.18 -5.51 24.45
C LEU A 101 -9.46 -5.93 23.69
N ALA A 102 -10.34 -5.00 23.31
CA ALA A 102 -11.53 -5.30 22.51
C ALA A 102 -11.15 -5.87 21.13
N ALA A 103 -10.02 -5.47 20.57
CA ALA A 103 -9.50 -5.98 19.31
C ALA A 103 -9.20 -7.49 19.32
N ILE A 104 -9.01 -8.10 20.49
CA ILE A 104 -8.66 -9.53 20.62
C ILE A 104 -9.74 -10.43 20.04
N ALA A 105 -11.00 -10.10 20.20
CA ALA A 105 -12.12 -10.89 19.69
C ALA A 105 -12.05 -11.02 18.15
N ASP A 106 -11.86 -9.90 17.46
CA ASP A 106 -11.75 -9.87 16.00
C ASP A 106 -10.47 -10.56 15.51
N MET A 107 -9.35 -10.36 16.23
CA MET A 107 -8.08 -11.03 15.91
C MET A 107 -8.18 -12.56 16.04
N LEU A 108 -8.90 -13.06 17.06
CA LEU A 108 -9.15 -14.50 17.24
C LEU A 108 -10.11 -15.06 16.19
N GLU A 109 -11.10 -14.29 15.76
CA GLU A 109 -11.98 -14.69 14.66
C GLU A 109 -11.19 -14.84 13.35
N LEU A 110 -10.29 -13.90 13.04
CA LEU A 110 -9.39 -14.02 11.90
C LEU A 110 -8.49 -15.26 12.00
N ALA A 111 -7.89 -15.50 13.16
CA ALA A 111 -7.05 -16.68 13.39
C ALA A 111 -7.85 -17.99 13.32
N ARG A 112 -9.13 -17.99 13.70
CA ARG A 112 -10.01 -19.17 13.56
C ARG A 112 -10.34 -19.47 12.11
N LYS A 113 -10.58 -18.43 11.30
CA LYS A 113 -10.83 -18.57 9.85
C LYS A 113 -9.57 -19.03 9.09
N HIS A 114 -8.40 -18.62 9.56
CA HIS A 114 -7.12 -18.88 8.95
C HIS A 114 -6.09 -19.35 10.00
N PRO A 115 -6.08 -20.64 10.38
CA PRO A 115 -5.32 -21.13 11.53
C PRO A 115 -3.79 -21.05 11.38
N ASP A 116 -3.29 -20.90 10.18
CA ASP A 116 -1.85 -20.90 9.87
C ASP A 116 -1.24 -19.48 9.78
N ILE A 117 -2.01 -18.43 10.08
CA ILE A 117 -1.54 -17.04 9.97
C ILE A 117 -1.17 -16.46 11.33
N ILE A 118 -0.25 -15.47 11.31
CA ILE A 118 -0.06 -14.56 12.42
C ILE A 118 -1.02 -13.38 12.26
N VAL A 119 -1.81 -13.08 13.29
CA VAL A 119 -2.55 -11.82 13.34
C VAL A 119 -1.76 -10.83 14.18
N ALA A 120 -1.19 -9.81 13.52
CA ALA A 120 -0.34 -8.81 14.16
C ALA A 120 -1.12 -7.51 14.41
N GLY A 121 -1.11 -7.01 15.63
CA GLY A 121 -1.63 -5.69 15.93
C GLY A 121 -0.84 -4.61 15.20
N GLN A 122 -1.55 -3.70 14.56
CA GLN A 122 -1.00 -2.48 13.97
C GLN A 122 -1.45 -1.30 14.83
N ALA A 123 -0.52 -0.68 15.57
CA ALA A 123 -0.85 0.41 16.47
C ALA A 123 -1.39 1.63 15.73
N THR A 124 -2.55 2.12 16.17
CA THR A 124 -3.13 3.40 15.76
C THR A 124 -3.09 4.36 16.94
N TYR A 125 -2.59 5.58 16.72
CA TYR A 125 -2.38 6.59 17.77
C TYR A 125 -3.31 7.78 17.59
N ASP A 126 -3.76 8.37 18.67
CA ASP A 126 -4.60 9.57 18.75
C ASP A 126 -3.84 10.91 18.75
N GLY A 127 -2.56 10.91 18.36
CA GLY A 127 -1.73 12.12 18.29
C GLY A 127 -0.91 12.42 19.53
N THR A 128 -1.07 11.66 20.61
CA THR A 128 -0.33 11.82 21.88
C THR A 128 1.08 11.20 21.87
N ALA A 129 1.46 10.45 20.83
CA ALA A 129 2.72 9.76 20.74
C ALA A 129 3.91 10.74 20.55
N PRO A 130 4.99 10.64 21.34
CA PRO A 130 6.19 11.46 21.18
C PRO A 130 6.86 11.27 19.82
N LEU A 131 7.27 12.37 19.16
CA LEU A 131 7.86 12.36 17.80
C LEU A 131 9.09 11.44 17.69
N GLY A 132 9.94 11.36 18.71
CA GLY A 132 11.11 10.48 18.73
C GLY A 132 10.76 8.99 18.66
N ARG A 133 9.65 8.59 19.29
CA ARG A 133 9.15 7.19 19.22
C ARG A 133 8.60 6.87 17.83
N VAL A 134 7.88 7.82 17.21
CA VAL A 134 7.34 7.66 15.85
C VAL A 134 8.48 7.49 14.86
N LEU A 135 9.54 8.30 14.94
CA LEU A 135 10.69 8.21 14.06
C LEU A 135 11.46 6.88 14.23
N GLY A 136 11.75 6.49 15.50
CA GLY A 136 12.42 5.21 15.79
C GLY A 136 11.63 4.01 15.27
N ARG A 137 10.30 4.05 15.41
CA ARG A 137 9.39 3.02 14.89
C ARG A 137 9.43 2.94 13.36
N TRP A 138 9.46 4.09 12.69
CA TRP A 138 9.53 4.15 11.24
C TRP A 138 10.85 3.56 10.70
N ILE A 139 11.98 3.86 11.34
CA ILE A 139 13.29 3.26 11.00
C ILE A 139 13.21 1.73 11.11
N THR A 140 12.66 1.21 12.21
CA THR A 140 12.47 -0.23 12.40
C THR A 140 11.60 -0.85 11.30
N HIS A 141 10.51 -0.18 10.88
CA HIS A 141 9.66 -0.69 9.79
C HIS A 141 10.41 -0.79 8.47
N VAL A 142 11.21 0.23 8.12
CA VAL A 142 12.06 0.19 6.91
C VAL A 142 13.05 -0.97 6.98
N CYS A 143 13.72 -1.17 8.12
CA CYS A 143 14.62 -2.31 8.31
C CYS A 143 13.89 -3.65 8.10
N VAL A 144 12.72 -3.81 8.71
CA VAL A 144 11.91 -5.04 8.59
C VAL A 144 11.48 -5.31 7.15
N TRP A 145 11.09 -4.29 6.40
CA TRP A 145 10.74 -4.46 4.98
C TRP A 145 11.92 -4.90 4.13
N ILE A 146 13.12 -4.36 4.40
CA ILE A 146 14.35 -4.80 3.72
C ILE A 146 14.70 -6.24 4.15
N GLU A 147 14.56 -6.57 5.43
CA GLU A 147 14.88 -7.89 5.98
C GLU A 147 13.95 -8.99 5.50
N THR A 148 12.66 -8.69 5.36
CA THR A 148 11.65 -9.65 4.88
C THR A 148 11.48 -9.63 3.37
N LEU A 149 12.03 -8.63 2.69
CA LEU A 149 11.77 -8.35 1.28
C LEU A 149 10.26 -8.28 0.98
N SER A 150 9.47 -7.79 1.94
CA SER A 150 8.01 -7.73 1.89
C SER A 150 7.49 -6.54 2.69
N PHE A 151 6.27 -6.09 2.37
CA PHE A 151 5.49 -5.10 3.13
C PHE A 151 4.39 -5.74 3.98
N ASP A 152 4.39 -7.06 4.12
CA ASP A 152 3.34 -7.79 4.84
C ASP A 152 3.34 -7.45 6.33
N ILE A 153 4.51 -7.17 6.92
CA ILE A 153 4.62 -6.74 8.32
C ILE A 153 4.55 -5.22 8.38
N ARG A 154 3.42 -4.68 8.78
CA ARG A 154 3.21 -3.22 8.91
C ARG A 154 3.65 -2.68 10.26
N ASP A 155 3.59 -3.50 11.31
CA ASP A 155 4.03 -3.15 12.64
C ASP A 155 4.71 -4.33 13.33
N SER A 156 6.03 -4.26 13.43
CA SER A 156 6.85 -5.28 14.10
C SER A 156 7.08 -5.01 15.58
N MET A 157 6.62 -3.86 16.11
CA MET A 157 6.87 -3.43 17.48
C MET A 157 5.63 -3.52 18.38
N CYS A 158 4.43 -3.70 17.81
CA CYS A 158 3.22 -3.91 18.59
C CYS A 158 3.26 -5.29 19.24
N GLY A 159 3.11 -5.35 20.57
CA GLY A 159 3.14 -6.60 21.34
C GLY A 159 1.84 -7.39 21.29
N LEU A 160 0.73 -6.78 20.88
CA LEU A 160 -0.55 -7.50 20.75
C LEU A 160 -0.58 -8.33 19.47
N ARG A 161 -0.51 -9.65 19.60
CA ARG A 161 -0.45 -10.59 18.46
C ARG A 161 -1.07 -11.94 18.76
N VAL A 162 -1.62 -12.57 17.73
CA VAL A 162 -2.06 -13.97 17.78
C VAL A 162 -1.08 -14.82 16.97
N TYR A 163 -0.50 -15.81 17.63
CA TYR A 163 0.49 -16.72 17.03
C TYR A 163 -0.08 -18.13 16.86
N PRO A 164 0.04 -18.77 15.70
CA PRO A 164 -0.20 -20.20 15.53
C PRO A 164 0.93 -21.00 16.20
N MET A 165 0.62 -21.78 17.21
CA MET A 165 1.61 -22.50 18.01
C MET A 165 2.42 -23.52 17.21
N ALA A 166 1.84 -24.08 16.16
CA ALA A 166 2.54 -24.98 15.24
C ALA A 166 3.71 -24.29 14.53
N ALA A 167 3.51 -23.05 14.06
CA ALA A 167 4.55 -22.27 13.41
C ALA A 167 5.63 -21.84 14.42
N VAL A 168 5.22 -21.43 15.64
CA VAL A 168 6.16 -21.11 16.72
C VAL A 168 7.02 -22.32 17.10
N ALA A 169 6.40 -23.49 17.27
CA ALA A 169 7.12 -24.72 17.60
C ALA A 169 8.11 -25.13 16.50
N ALA A 170 7.71 -25.01 15.23
CA ALA A 170 8.58 -25.29 14.09
C ALA A 170 9.78 -24.34 14.05
N LEU A 171 9.56 -23.02 14.27
CA LEU A 171 10.63 -22.04 14.32
C LEU A 171 11.61 -22.33 15.46
N LEU A 172 11.11 -22.55 16.67
CA LEU A 172 11.98 -22.84 17.83
C LEU A 172 12.72 -24.18 17.69
N GLY A 173 12.09 -25.17 17.05
CA GLY A 173 12.72 -26.46 16.74
C GLY A 173 13.79 -26.42 15.65
N SER A 174 13.79 -25.39 14.79
CA SER A 174 14.80 -25.21 13.75
C SER A 174 16.15 -24.71 14.25
N GLY A 175 16.27 -24.37 15.52
CA GLY A 175 17.47 -23.77 16.11
C GLY A 175 17.68 -22.29 15.77
N GLU A 176 16.70 -21.64 15.16
CA GLU A 176 16.73 -20.19 14.89
C GLU A 176 16.84 -19.41 16.21
N ARG A 177 17.73 -18.43 16.21
CA ARG A 177 17.96 -17.59 17.40
C ARG A 177 16.92 -16.49 17.48
N VAL A 178 15.98 -16.61 18.41
CA VAL A 178 15.02 -15.56 18.74
C VAL A 178 15.55 -14.68 19.87
N GLY A 179 15.39 -13.37 19.77
CA GLY A 179 15.79 -12.40 20.80
C GLY A 179 15.10 -12.68 22.14
N LYS A 180 15.79 -12.42 23.25
CA LYS A 180 15.23 -12.62 24.60
C LYS A 180 14.88 -11.31 25.30
N GLY A 181 15.28 -10.17 24.77
CA GLY A 181 15.04 -8.83 25.30
C GLY A 181 13.91 -8.09 24.60
N MET A 182 14.07 -6.78 24.46
CA MET A 182 13.13 -5.89 23.76
C MET A 182 13.18 -6.06 22.23
N ASP A 183 14.17 -6.74 21.71
CA ASP A 183 14.32 -7.14 20.30
C ASP A 183 13.42 -8.31 19.91
N PHE A 184 12.76 -8.96 20.86
CA PHE A 184 11.95 -10.16 20.64
C PHE A 184 10.82 -9.94 19.64
N ASP A 185 9.99 -8.89 19.84
CA ASP A 185 8.77 -8.69 19.08
C ASP A 185 9.04 -8.53 17.57
N THR A 186 10.09 -7.80 17.23
CA THR A 186 10.52 -7.67 15.82
C THR A 186 11.18 -8.96 15.32
N ASN A 187 12.03 -9.57 16.12
CA ASN A 187 12.76 -10.76 15.69
C ASN A 187 11.84 -11.94 15.39
N ILE A 188 10.89 -12.25 16.28
CA ILE A 188 10.03 -13.42 16.12
C ILE A 188 9.11 -13.31 14.91
N ILE A 189 8.50 -12.14 14.67
CA ILE A 189 7.58 -11.98 13.54
C ILE A 189 8.33 -12.03 12.20
N VAL A 190 9.54 -11.46 12.11
CA VAL A 190 10.39 -11.54 10.93
C VAL A 190 10.84 -12.97 10.68
N SER A 191 11.26 -13.70 11.70
CA SER A 191 11.69 -15.09 11.59
C SER A 191 10.53 -16.00 11.16
N LEU A 192 9.35 -15.87 11.74
CA LEU A 192 8.15 -16.62 11.34
C LEU A 192 7.71 -16.29 9.91
N HIS A 193 7.74 -15.02 9.50
CA HIS A 193 7.44 -14.64 8.12
C HIS A 193 8.44 -15.25 7.13
N ARG A 194 9.73 -15.27 7.44
CA ARG A 194 10.77 -15.89 6.61
C ARG A 194 10.61 -17.40 6.46
N THR A 195 10.07 -18.08 7.46
CA THR A 195 9.75 -19.52 7.37
C THR A 195 8.46 -19.80 6.59
N GLY A 196 7.78 -18.75 6.11
CA GLY A 196 6.61 -18.84 5.24
C GLY A 196 5.27 -18.75 5.96
N THR A 197 5.26 -18.31 7.24
CA THR A 197 4.01 -18.04 7.97
C THR A 197 3.44 -16.69 7.52
N PRO A 198 2.22 -16.65 6.94
CA PRO A 198 1.61 -15.40 6.50
C PRO A 198 1.28 -14.47 7.68
N VAL A 199 1.35 -13.15 7.45
CA VAL A 199 1.03 -12.13 8.44
C VAL A 199 -0.16 -11.31 7.98
N VAL A 200 -1.19 -11.18 8.83
CA VAL A 200 -2.32 -10.27 8.63
C VAL A 200 -2.27 -9.21 9.72
N ASN A 201 -2.36 -7.93 9.31
CA ASN A 201 -2.31 -6.81 10.24
C ASN A 201 -3.73 -6.39 10.63
N HIS A 202 -3.97 -6.22 11.94
CA HIS A 202 -5.24 -5.75 12.49
C HIS A 202 -5.04 -4.42 13.22
N PRO A 203 -5.84 -3.36 12.93
CA PRO A 203 -5.72 -2.09 13.63
C PRO A 203 -6.01 -2.23 15.13
N VAL A 204 -5.13 -1.72 15.98
CA VAL A 204 -5.28 -1.74 17.44
C VAL A 204 -5.06 -0.33 17.98
N HIS A 205 -6.02 0.17 18.73
CA HIS A 205 -5.87 1.46 19.39
C HIS A 205 -4.88 1.36 20.55
N VAL A 206 -3.92 2.28 20.60
CA VAL A 206 -2.90 2.33 21.64
C VAL A 206 -2.93 3.69 22.32
N THR A 207 -3.21 3.70 23.62
CA THR A 207 -3.21 4.88 24.47
C THR A 207 -1.93 4.94 25.29
N TYR A 208 -1.39 6.16 25.47
CA TYR A 208 -0.24 6.39 26.37
C TYR A 208 -0.72 7.10 27.65
N PRO A 209 -0.96 6.37 28.75
CA PRO A 209 -1.30 7.01 30.01
C PRO A 209 -0.15 7.89 30.51
N SER A 210 -0.48 9.07 31.04
CA SER A 210 0.49 9.95 31.67
C SER A 210 1.04 9.25 32.93
N GLY A 211 2.38 9.07 33.00
CA GLY A 211 3.05 8.45 34.14
C GLY A 211 3.45 6.98 34.00
N ASN A 212 3.28 6.39 32.82
CA ASN A 212 3.65 4.99 32.59
C ASN A 212 5.18 4.79 32.62
N LEU A 213 5.64 3.85 33.44
CA LEU A 213 7.05 3.50 33.58
C LEU A 213 7.52 2.68 32.38
N SER A 214 8.47 3.22 31.61
CA SER A 214 9.10 2.47 30.54
C SER A 214 10.34 1.72 31.05
N ASN A 215 10.36 0.41 30.93
CA ASN A 215 11.53 -0.42 31.26
C ASN A 215 12.59 -0.43 30.13
N PHE A 216 12.42 0.38 29.07
CA PHE A 216 13.35 0.50 27.95
C PHE A 216 14.64 1.21 28.36
N ARG A 217 15.76 0.52 28.25
CA ARG A 217 17.10 1.06 28.50
C ARG A 217 17.75 1.54 27.23
N MET A 218 17.76 2.88 27.00
CA MET A 218 18.11 3.54 25.75
C MET A 218 19.34 2.94 25.04
N TRP A 219 20.47 2.80 25.71
CA TRP A 219 21.72 2.33 25.10
C TRP A 219 21.76 0.81 24.89
N ARG A 220 21.37 0.05 25.93
CA ARG A 220 21.43 -1.42 25.89
C ARG A 220 20.45 -2.01 24.90
N ASP A 221 19.21 -1.55 24.92
CA ASP A 221 18.15 -2.13 24.11
C ASP A 221 18.31 -1.72 22.65
N ASN A 222 18.69 -0.46 22.35
CA ASN A 222 19.03 -0.04 20.98
C ASN A 222 20.23 -0.83 20.42
N TRP A 223 21.23 -1.15 21.25
CA TRP A 223 22.34 -2.01 20.81
C TRP A 223 21.89 -3.43 20.47
N CYS A 224 21.00 -4.01 21.28
CA CYS A 224 20.41 -5.34 21.01
C CYS A 224 19.57 -5.31 19.73
N ILE A 225 18.74 -4.29 19.55
CA ILE A 225 17.91 -4.07 18.34
C ILE A 225 18.81 -3.91 17.12
N THR A 226 19.87 -3.11 17.19
CA THR A 226 20.83 -2.93 16.08
C THR A 226 21.51 -4.25 15.69
N LYS A 227 21.98 -5.02 16.67
CA LYS A 227 22.56 -6.36 16.42
C LYS A 227 21.56 -7.31 15.78
N MET A 228 20.32 -7.29 16.24
CA MET A 228 19.23 -8.09 15.68
C MET A 228 19.02 -7.73 14.19
N HIS A 229 18.83 -6.44 13.89
CA HIS A 229 18.65 -5.98 12.50
C HIS A 229 19.84 -6.31 11.62
N THR A 230 21.08 -6.12 12.12
CA THR A 230 22.30 -6.50 11.36
C THR A 230 22.31 -8.01 11.03
N ARG A 231 21.97 -8.86 12.00
CA ARG A 231 21.87 -10.32 11.78
C ARG A 231 20.77 -10.69 10.79
N LEU A 232 19.59 -10.09 10.97
CA LEU A 232 18.46 -10.33 10.06
C LEU A 232 18.77 -9.86 8.65
N LEU A 233 19.42 -8.71 8.49
CA LEU A 233 19.84 -8.19 7.19
C LEU A 233 20.88 -9.09 6.53
N ALA A 234 21.90 -9.53 7.27
CA ALA A 234 22.88 -10.49 6.77
C ALA A 234 22.21 -11.81 6.32
N GLY A 235 21.26 -12.30 7.13
CA GLY A 235 20.44 -13.47 6.76
C GLY A 235 19.60 -13.24 5.49
N ALA A 236 19.04 -12.03 5.31
CA ALA A 236 18.29 -11.69 4.09
C ALA A 236 19.18 -11.75 2.85
N LEU A 237 20.41 -11.24 2.92
CA LEU A 237 21.37 -11.28 1.82
C LEU A 237 21.76 -12.71 1.44
N LEU A 238 21.87 -13.62 2.41
CA LEU A 238 22.17 -15.04 2.17
C LEU A 238 20.98 -15.80 1.56
N ILE A 239 19.75 -15.41 1.88
CA ILE A 239 18.52 -16.05 1.38
C ILE A 239 18.10 -15.45 0.02
N LEU A 240 18.64 -14.30 -0.39
CA LEU A 240 18.29 -13.62 -1.63
C LEU A 240 18.28 -14.57 -2.86
N PRO A 241 19.26 -15.45 -3.09
CA PRO A 241 19.23 -16.37 -4.22
C PRO A 241 18.07 -17.38 -4.16
N SER A 242 17.72 -17.87 -2.98
CA SER A 242 16.67 -18.88 -2.80
C SER A 242 15.25 -18.28 -2.71
N SER A 243 15.11 -17.05 -2.21
CA SER A 243 13.83 -16.34 -2.14
C SER A 243 13.33 -15.92 -3.51
N LEU A 244 14.22 -15.68 -4.47
CA LEU A 244 13.89 -15.41 -5.87
C LEU A 244 13.23 -16.60 -6.58
N TRP A 245 13.43 -17.82 -6.09
CA TRP A 245 12.88 -19.07 -6.63
C TRP A 245 11.66 -19.58 -5.85
N ARG A 246 11.45 -19.13 -4.63
CA ARG A 246 10.25 -19.49 -3.86
C ARG A 246 9.10 -18.61 -4.30
N ARG A 247 8.10 -19.20 -4.97
CA ARG A 247 6.82 -18.55 -5.19
C ARG A 247 6.26 -18.12 -3.82
N PRO A 248 5.90 -16.84 -3.62
CA PRO A 248 5.14 -16.49 -2.43
C PRO A 248 3.87 -17.34 -2.46
N ARG A 249 3.62 -18.12 -1.40
CA ARG A 249 2.31 -18.71 -1.18
C ARG A 249 1.36 -17.53 -1.13
N ARG A 250 0.34 -17.52 -1.99
CA ARG A 250 -0.71 -16.49 -2.01
C ARG A 250 -1.17 -16.33 -0.57
N GLY A 251 -0.86 -15.19 0.03
CA GLY A 251 -1.51 -14.76 1.27
C GLY A 251 -3.01 -14.75 1.01
N VAL A 252 -3.79 -15.13 2.02
CA VAL A 252 -5.22 -14.86 2.08
C VAL A 252 -5.41 -13.47 1.52
N GLU A 253 -6.32 -13.28 0.57
CA GLU A 253 -6.60 -11.99 -0.05
C GLU A 253 -6.73 -10.96 1.07
N ALA A 254 -5.62 -10.26 1.31
CA ALA A 254 -5.61 -9.18 2.28
C ALA A 254 -6.64 -8.19 1.74
N SER A 255 -7.69 -8.00 2.51
CA SER A 255 -8.65 -6.94 2.29
C SER A 255 -7.93 -5.76 1.67
N HIS A 256 -8.14 -5.58 0.39
CA HIS A 256 -7.82 -4.46 -0.46
C HIS A 256 -6.70 -3.55 0.09
N TRP A 257 -5.60 -3.40 -0.65
CA TRP A 257 -4.53 -2.41 -0.44
C TRP A 257 -5.02 -0.97 -0.13
N SER A 258 -6.33 -0.76 -0.13
CA SER A 258 -7.06 0.46 0.21
C SER A 258 -7.03 0.86 1.68
N SER A 259 -6.56 0.01 2.60
CA SER A 259 -6.46 0.29 4.04
C SER A 259 -5.05 0.70 4.50
N LEU A 260 -4.19 1.18 3.60
CA LEU A 260 -2.94 1.81 3.98
C LEU A 260 -3.23 3.01 4.88
N SER A 261 -2.81 2.93 6.13
CA SER A 261 -2.99 3.95 7.15
C SER A 261 -2.59 5.33 6.58
N GLU A 262 -3.53 6.25 6.53
CA GLU A 262 -3.41 7.62 6.01
C GLU A 262 -2.19 8.37 6.57
N ARG A 263 -1.81 8.09 7.83
CA ARG A 263 -0.66 8.71 8.49
C ARG A 263 0.69 8.26 7.93
N GLY A 264 0.83 7.03 7.45
CA GLY A 264 2.05 6.53 6.81
C GLY A 264 2.34 7.24 5.48
N ILE A 265 1.30 7.53 4.71
CA ILE A 265 1.40 8.29 3.45
C ILE A 265 1.84 9.73 3.72
N TYR A 266 1.24 10.38 4.72
CA TYR A 266 1.57 11.74 5.10
C TYR A 266 3.05 11.91 5.48
N TRP A 267 3.57 11.08 6.38
CA TRP A 267 4.97 11.14 6.80
C TRP A 267 5.94 10.73 5.69
N GLY A 268 5.55 9.79 4.84
CA GLY A 268 6.30 9.41 3.64
C GLY A 268 6.44 10.58 2.67
N LEU A 269 5.38 11.35 2.45
CA LEU A 269 5.41 12.54 1.60
C LEU A 269 6.26 13.66 2.22
N ARG A 270 6.19 13.88 3.54
CA ARG A 270 7.06 14.84 4.23
C ARG A 270 8.54 14.44 4.16
N ALA A 271 8.85 13.18 4.38
CA ALA A 271 10.21 12.67 4.23
C ALA A 271 10.72 12.83 2.79
N SER A 272 9.87 12.57 1.80
CA SER A 272 10.19 12.79 0.38
C SER A 272 10.41 14.27 0.07
N ALA A 273 9.61 15.17 0.66
CA ALA A 273 9.78 16.61 0.51
C ALA A 273 11.11 17.09 1.14
N LEU A 274 11.46 16.56 2.32
CA LEU A 274 12.74 16.86 2.97
C LEU A 274 13.91 16.31 2.15
N ALA A 275 13.82 15.06 1.68
CA ALA A 275 14.84 14.46 0.81
C ALA A 275 15.04 15.29 -0.46
N TYR A 276 13.95 15.75 -1.09
CA TYR A 276 14.03 16.62 -2.24
C TYR A 276 14.70 17.98 -1.92
N ARG A 277 14.40 18.57 -0.74
CA ARG A 277 15.05 19.81 -0.30
C ARG A 277 16.55 19.66 -0.07
N LEU A 278 16.99 18.53 0.48
CA LEU A 278 18.39 18.26 0.83
C LEU A 278 19.21 17.77 -0.37
N PHE A 279 18.67 16.90 -1.19
CA PHE A 279 19.41 16.19 -2.23
C PHE A 279 18.98 16.56 -3.66
N GLY A 280 17.93 17.36 -3.79
CA GLY A 280 17.37 17.75 -5.08
C GLY A 280 16.81 16.55 -5.87
N ARG A 281 16.38 16.80 -7.12
CA ARG A 281 15.80 15.78 -7.99
C ARG A 281 16.76 14.63 -8.31
N ARG A 282 18.04 14.92 -8.55
CA ARG A 282 19.06 13.91 -8.89
C ARG A 282 19.34 12.98 -7.70
N GLY A 283 19.47 13.55 -6.50
CA GLY A 283 19.66 12.76 -5.27
C GLY A 283 18.47 11.87 -4.96
N CYS A 284 17.25 12.37 -5.06
CA CYS A 284 16.04 11.55 -4.90
C CYS A 284 15.99 10.40 -5.92
N MET A 285 16.34 10.65 -7.19
CA MET A 285 16.39 9.59 -8.20
C MET A 285 17.43 8.51 -7.89
N ALA A 286 18.60 8.90 -7.36
CA ALA A 286 19.62 7.94 -6.93
C ALA A 286 19.14 7.09 -5.75
N MET A 287 18.41 7.69 -4.80
CA MET A 287 17.81 6.98 -3.67
C MET A 287 16.67 6.03 -4.09
N LEU A 288 15.91 6.38 -5.13
CA LEU A 288 14.84 5.54 -5.66
C LEU A 288 15.37 4.33 -6.46
N ALA A 289 16.56 4.42 -7.05
CA ALA A 289 17.10 3.37 -7.91
C ALA A 289 17.14 1.98 -7.25
N PRO A 290 17.69 1.80 -6.03
CA PRO A 290 17.69 0.50 -5.35
C PRO A 290 16.29 0.03 -4.98
N ALA A 291 15.38 0.93 -4.59
CA ALA A 291 13.99 0.59 -4.29
C ALA A 291 13.25 0.10 -5.54
N VAL A 292 13.43 0.78 -6.67
CA VAL A 292 12.86 0.35 -7.96
C VAL A 292 13.43 -0.99 -8.41
N LEU A 293 14.74 -1.20 -8.21
CA LEU A 293 15.37 -2.48 -8.52
C LEU A 293 14.75 -3.62 -7.69
N TYR A 294 14.57 -3.38 -6.41
CA TYR A 294 13.88 -4.31 -5.53
C TYR A 294 12.48 -4.66 -6.05
N PHE A 295 11.64 -3.64 -6.34
CA PHE A 295 10.29 -3.86 -6.86
C PHE A 295 10.30 -4.61 -8.20
N TYR A 296 11.21 -4.27 -9.08
CA TYR A 296 11.33 -4.93 -10.37
C TYR A 296 11.67 -6.42 -10.24
N VAL A 297 12.58 -6.76 -9.32
CA VAL A 297 12.99 -8.14 -9.07
C VAL A 297 11.88 -8.94 -8.42
N THR A 298 11.19 -8.38 -7.42
CA THR A 298 10.18 -9.08 -6.62
C THR A 298 8.79 -9.16 -7.26
N SER A 299 8.45 -8.22 -8.16
CA SER A 299 7.11 -8.16 -8.79
C SER A 299 7.06 -8.94 -10.11
N GLY A 300 7.11 -10.28 -10.03
CA GLY A 300 7.20 -11.15 -11.21
C GLY A 300 6.06 -11.00 -12.22
N GLU A 301 4.82 -10.79 -11.78
CA GLU A 301 3.65 -10.59 -12.65
C GLU A 301 3.73 -9.24 -13.38
N ARG A 302 3.97 -8.15 -12.64
CA ARG A 302 4.11 -6.80 -13.21
C ARG A 302 5.28 -6.71 -14.18
N ARG A 303 6.39 -7.40 -13.87
CA ARG A 303 7.55 -7.48 -14.76
C ARG A 303 7.21 -8.21 -16.05
N ARG A 304 6.46 -9.32 -16.01
CA ARG A 304 6.00 -10.04 -17.20
C ARG A 304 5.11 -9.17 -18.06
N ALA A 305 4.11 -8.50 -17.47
CA ALA A 305 3.24 -7.57 -18.18
C ALA A 305 4.02 -6.42 -18.84
N SER A 306 4.98 -5.83 -18.12
CA SER A 306 5.87 -4.79 -18.65
C SER A 306 6.68 -5.26 -19.86
N LEU A 307 7.29 -6.45 -19.76
CA LEU A 307 8.11 -7.00 -20.85
C LEU A 307 7.25 -7.43 -22.05
N ASP A 308 6.04 -7.94 -21.84
CA ASP A 308 5.12 -8.27 -22.92
C ASP A 308 4.67 -7.03 -23.68
N PHE A 309 4.29 -5.99 -22.95
CA PHE A 309 4.00 -4.68 -23.54
C PHE A 309 5.20 -4.14 -24.35
N LEU A 310 6.39 -4.08 -23.75
CA LEU A 310 7.60 -3.58 -24.45
C LEU A 310 7.94 -4.41 -25.68
N ARG A 311 7.70 -5.72 -25.66
CA ARG A 311 7.91 -6.59 -26.83
C ARG A 311 7.03 -6.19 -27.98
N ARG A 312 5.73 -5.92 -27.74
CA ARG A 312 4.78 -5.44 -28.75
C ARG A 312 5.18 -4.07 -29.30
N ALA A 313 5.51 -3.13 -28.42
CA ALA A 313 5.93 -1.79 -28.81
C ALA A 313 7.25 -1.81 -29.62
N PHE A 314 8.22 -2.64 -29.24
CA PHE A 314 9.47 -2.78 -29.99
C PHE A 314 9.23 -3.41 -31.38
N ALA A 315 8.37 -4.43 -31.45
CA ALA A 315 8.00 -5.04 -32.73
C ALA A 315 7.31 -3.99 -33.66
N ALA A 316 6.39 -3.19 -33.14
CA ALA A 316 5.70 -2.13 -33.89
C ALA A 316 6.66 -1.01 -34.35
N THR A 317 7.77 -0.77 -33.64
CA THR A 317 8.81 0.19 -34.07
C THR A 317 9.87 -0.41 -34.97
N GLY A 318 9.74 -1.69 -35.39
CA GLY A 318 10.71 -2.39 -36.25
C GLY A 318 12.04 -2.72 -35.57
N ARG A 319 12.09 -2.70 -34.23
CA ARG A 319 13.29 -3.14 -33.48
C ARG A 319 13.45 -4.65 -33.57
N SER A 320 14.60 -5.11 -34.04
CA SER A 320 14.91 -6.53 -34.24
C SER A 320 15.17 -7.29 -32.93
N GLN A 321 15.59 -6.60 -31.88
CA GLN A 321 15.89 -7.22 -30.58
C GLN A 321 14.71 -7.10 -29.62
N PRO A 322 14.29 -8.21 -28.98
CA PRO A 322 13.26 -8.17 -27.96
C PRO A 322 13.76 -7.41 -26.70
N PRO A 323 12.84 -6.85 -25.89
CA PRO A 323 13.22 -6.16 -24.66
C PRO A 323 13.92 -7.10 -23.68
N GLY A 324 15.06 -6.64 -23.17
CA GLY A 324 15.83 -7.34 -22.16
C GLY A 324 15.44 -6.97 -20.73
N TRP A 325 16.16 -7.53 -19.76
CA TRP A 325 15.99 -7.25 -18.34
C TRP A 325 16.16 -5.76 -18.02
N LEU A 326 17.15 -5.10 -18.62
CA LEU A 326 17.40 -3.66 -18.44
C LEU A 326 16.27 -2.80 -18.98
N ASP A 327 15.62 -3.19 -20.06
CA ASP A 327 14.49 -2.42 -20.61
C ASP A 327 13.29 -2.47 -19.66
N GLY A 328 12.99 -3.64 -19.10
CA GLY A 328 11.98 -3.77 -18.06
C GLY A 328 12.30 -2.91 -16.82
N TYR A 329 13.55 -2.93 -16.34
CA TYR A 329 13.97 -2.06 -15.24
C TYR A 329 13.85 -0.57 -15.60
N ARG A 330 14.24 -0.14 -16.80
CA ARG A 330 14.08 1.24 -17.27
C ARG A 330 12.62 1.67 -17.29
N HIS A 331 11.70 0.77 -17.65
CA HIS A 331 10.28 1.07 -17.61
C HIS A 331 9.77 1.31 -16.18
N PHE A 332 10.13 0.45 -15.21
CA PHE A 332 9.83 0.67 -13.79
C PHE A 332 10.46 1.96 -13.25
N PHE A 333 11.70 2.24 -13.63
CA PHE A 333 12.40 3.45 -13.21
C PHE A 333 11.79 4.72 -13.81
N SER A 334 11.28 4.64 -15.04
CA SER A 334 10.51 5.71 -15.68
C SER A 334 9.23 6.04 -14.89
N PHE A 335 8.51 5.01 -14.41
CA PHE A 335 7.35 5.19 -13.54
C PHE A 335 7.70 5.88 -12.21
N ALA A 336 8.77 5.45 -11.55
CA ALA A 336 9.23 6.10 -10.31
C ALA A 336 9.61 7.57 -10.53
N ARG A 337 10.24 7.88 -11.67
CA ARG A 337 10.55 9.25 -12.09
C ARG A 337 9.28 10.07 -12.31
N ARG A 338 8.27 9.50 -12.99
CA ARG A 338 6.97 10.15 -13.16
C ARG A 338 6.36 10.51 -11.80
N ALA A 339 6.33 9.57 -10.85
CA ALA A 339 5.79 9.79 -9.52
C ALA A 339 6.54 10.92 -8.78
N LEU A 340 7.87 10.95 -8.86
CA LEU A 340 8.67 12.04 -8.29
C LEU A 340 8.37 13.39 -8.94
N ASP A 341 8.28 13.43 -10.28
CA ASP A 341 8.01 14.67 -11.02
C ASP A 341 6.58 15.18 -10.72
N SER A 342 5.57 14.30 -10.60
CA SER A 342 4.23 14.67 -10.12
C SER A 342 4.30 15.29 -8.71
N PHE A 343 5.03 14.68 -7.81
CA PHE A 343 5.19 15.18 -6.45
C PHE A 343 5.87 16.58 -6.41
N ILE A 344 6.93 16.78 -7.20
CA ILE A 344 7.60 18.08 -7.34
C ILE A 344 6.65 19.14 -7.90
N ALA A 345 5.83 18.78 -8.89
CA ALA A 345 4.84 19.65 -9.50
C ALA A 345 3.75 20.07 -8.48
N TRP A 346 3.27 19.13 -7.67
CA TRP A 346 2.29 19.41 -6.61
C TRP A 346 2.83 20.28 -5.49
N MET A 347 4.13 20.17 -5.17
CA MET A 347 4.78 21.09 -4.24
C MET A 347 4.98 22.51 -4.82
N GLY A 348 4.56 22.79 -6.06
CA GLY A 348 4.78 24.08 -6.72
C GLY A 348 6.26 24.36 -7.02
N ARG A 349 7.10 23.30 -7.09
CA ARG A 349 8.55 23.43 -7.31
C ARG A 349 9.01 23.04 -8.71
N MET A 350 8.07 22.74 -9.61
CA MET A 350 8.37 22.51 -11.02
C MET A 350 8.63 23.86 -11.71
N PRO A 351 9.70 24.01 -12.51
CA PRO A 351 9.93 25.23 -13.26
C PRO A 351 8.80 25.54 -14.24
N ALA A 352 8.42 26.80 -14.40
CA ALA A 352 7.33 27.21 -15.30
C ALA A 352 7.57 26.79 -16.76
N ASN A 353 8.83 26.69 -17.19
CA ASN A 353 9.22 26.24 -18.52
C ASN A 353 9.40 24.71 -18.62
N ALA A 354 8.96 23.95 -17.63
CA ALA A 354 9.07 22.50 -17.64
C ALA A 354 8.10 21.85 -18.64
N VAL A 355 6.99 22.51 -18.98
CA VAL A 355 6.04 22.05 -20.00
C VAL A 355 6.14 22.96 -21.22
N VAL A 356 6.31 22.33 -22.39
CA VAL A 356 6.37 23.00 -23.67
C VAL A 356 5.13 22.59 -24.48
N PRO A 357 4.29 23.54 -24.88
CA PRO A 357 3.16 23.24 -25.80
C PRO A 357 3.72 22.93 -27.19
N VAL A 358 3.31 21.79 -27.75
CA VAL A 358 3.74 21.36 -29.10
C VAL A 358 2.56 21.38 -30.06
N GLU A 359 1.45 20.73 -29.69
CA GLU A 359 0.20 20.71 -30.48
C GLU A 359 -0.94 21.13 -29.56
N VAL A 360 -1.24 22.44 -29.51
CA VAL A 360 -2.20 23.00 -28.55
C VAL A 360 -3.32 23.83 -29.19
N ALA A 361 -3.43 23.83 -30.53
CA ALA A 361 -4.51 24.56 -31.20
C ALA A 361 -5.90 24.15 -30.67
N ALA A 362 -6.10 22.86 -30.44
CA ALA A 362 -7.35 22.34 -29.86
C ALA A 362 -7.55 22.75 -28.38
N LEU A 363 -6.49 23.00 -27.63
CA LEU A 363 -6.58 23.53 -26.26
C LEU A 363 -7.00 25.00 -26.27
N GLU A 364 -6.46 25.81 -27.17
CA GLU A 364 -6.85 27.22 -27.30
C GLU A 364 -8.31 27.32 -27.77
N GLU A 365 -8.74 26.43 -28.67
CA GLU A 365 -10.15 26.30 -29.04
C GLU A 365 -11.02 25.97 -27.82
N ALA A 366 -10.65 24.98 -27.00
CA ALA A 366 -11.39 24.61 -25.79
C ALA A 366 -11.42 25.75 -24.75
N LYS A 367 -10.36 26.56 -24.65
CA LYS A 367 -10.33 27.76 -23.78
C LYS A 367 -11.28 28.84 -24.26
N ALA A 368 -11.42 29.01 -25.57
CA ALA A 368 -12.29 30.03 -26.15
C ALA A 368 -13.79 29.67 -26.02
N GLN A 369 -14.12 28.40 -25.84
CA GLN A 369 -15.49 27.96 -25.66
C GLN A 369 -16.02 28.31 -24.26
N ALA A 370 -17.24 28.84 -24.18
CA ALA A 370 -17.93 29.12 -22.91
C ALA A 370 -18.32 27.82 -22.19
N ARG A 371 -18.66 26.79 -22.97
CA ARG A 371 -19.03 25.45 -22.47
C ARG A 371 -17.78 24.60 -22.22
N GLY A 372 -17.84 23.73 -21.22
CA GLY A 372 -16.77 22.78 -20.91
C GLY A 372 -16.65 21.63 -21.91
N ALA A 373 -15.71 20.72 -21.64
CA ALA A 373 -15.39 19.61 -22.51
C ALA A 373 -14.96 18.37 -21.73
N VAL A 374 -14.98 17.20 -22.38
CA VAL A 374 -14.36 15.98 -21.88
C VAL A 374 -12.95 15.86 -22.45
N PHE A 375 -11.96 15.70 -21.58
CA PHE A 375 -10.58 15.41 -21.93
C PHE A 375 -10.26 13.95 -21.60
N ILE A 376 -10.00 13.15 -22.61
CA ILE A 376 -9.56 11.76 -22.45
C ILE A 376 -8.05 11.77 -22.24
N VAL A 377 -7.62 11.25 -21.10
CA VAL A 377 -6.22 11.10 -20.75
C VAL A 377 -5.81 9.64 -20.77
N SER A 378 -4.51 9.39 -20.70
CA SER A 378 -3.92 8.05 -20.61
C SER A 378 -2.90 7.97 -19.50
N HIS A 379 -2.50 6.73 -19.17
CA HIS A 379 -1.36 6.50 -18.29
C HIS A 379 -0.01 6.59 -19.02
N HIS A 380 0.01 7.22 -20.20
CA HIS A 380 1.22 7.59 -20.94
C HIS A 380 1.67 8.98 -20.52
N GLY A 381 2.96 9.13 -20.18
CA GLY A 381 3.54 10.41 -19.76
C GLY A 381 3.08 10.87 -18.37
N ASN A 382 2.90 12.18 -18.17
CA ASN A 382 2.59 12.76 -16.86
C ASN A 382 1.63 13.95 -16.94
N VAL A 383 0.35 13.68 -16.92
CA VAL A 383 -0.72 14.70 -16.94
C VAL A 383 -0.69 15.58 -15.67
N ASP A 384 -0.23 15.06 -14.54
CA ASP A 384 -0.17 15.81 -13.28
C ASP A 384 0.76 17.02 -13.37
N VAL A 385 1.87 16.89 -14.10
CA VAL A 385 2.83 17.98 -14.31
C VAL A 385 2.20 19.13 -15.09
N SER A 386 1.50 18.84 -16.18
CA SER A 386 0.86 19.89 -16.99
C SER A 386 -0.23 20.62 -16.21
N ARG A 387 -1.01 19.88 -15.42
CA ARG A 387 -2.06 20.46 -14.58
C ARG A 387 -1.51 21.38 -13.49
N ALA A 388 -0.41 21.00 -12.83
CA ALA A 388 0.20 21.80 -11.78
C ALA A 388 0.74 23.15 -12.29
N LEU A 389 0.95 23.27 -13.61
CA LEU A 389 1.43 24.49 -14.28
C LEU A 389 0.31 25.29 -14.98
N LEU A 390 -0.94 24.84 -14.90
CA LEU A 390 -2.06 25.66 -15.35
C LEU A 390 -2.16 26.94 -14.51
N ASP A 391 -2.57 28.04 -15.15
CA ASP A 391 -2.92 29.26 -14.44
C ASP A 391 -4.13 29.03 -13.49
N ALA A 392 -4.32 29.90 -12.52
CA ALA A 392 -5.35 29.76 -11.50
C ALA A 392 -6.75 29.59 -12.12
N LYS A 393 -7.09 30.41 -13.13
CA LYS A 393 -8.40 30.38 -13.80
C LYS A 393 -8.68 29.05 -14.49
N ASN A 394 -7.71 28.52 -15.24
CA ASN A 394 -7.90 27.25 -15.95
C ASN A 394 -7.77 26.05 -15.00
N ARG A 395 -7.05 26.17 -13.88
CA ARG A 395 -6.95 25.13 -12.86
C ARG A 395 -8.28 24.88 -12.15
N GLU A 396 -9.05 25.93 -11.87
CA GLU A 396 -10.38 25.83 -11.24
C GLU A 396 -11.39 25.10 -12.14
N ARG A 397 -11.22 25.19 -13.47
CA ARG A 397 -12.06 24.49 -14.44
C ARG A 397 -11.77 22.98 -14.54
N VAL A 398 -10.65 22.50 -14.01
CA VAL A 398 -10.25 21.08 -14.15
C VAL A 398 -10.92 20.24 -13.09
N VAL A 399 -11.72 19.26 -13.53
CA VAL A 399 -12.35 18.23 -12.70
C VAL A 399 -11.84 16.87 -13.13
N VAL A 400 -11.20 16.13 -12.21
CA VAL A 400 -10.68 14.80 -12.48
C VAL A 400 -11.66 13.76 -11.96
N LEU A 401 -12.14 12.90 -12.86
CA LEU A 401 -13.01 11.79 -12.51
C LEU A 401 -12.14 10.58 -12.11
N MET A 402 -12.28 10.16 -10.85
CA MET A 402 -11.51 9.05 -10.27
C MET A 402 -12.41 7.96 -9.71
N HIS A 403 -12.03 6.69 -9.93
CA HIS A 403 -12.78 5.52 -9.46
C HIS A 403 -12.45 5.08 -8.02
N THR A 404 -11.68 5.85 -7.25
CA THR A 404 -11.18 5.40 -5.94
C THR A 404 -11.66 6.24 -4.78
N ARG A 405 -11.99 5.59 -3.66
CA ARG A 405 -12.29 6.23 -2.35
C ARG A 405 -11.10 7.04 -1.77
N HIS A 406 -9.94 7.01 -2.42
CA HIS A 406 -8.71 7.68 -1.97
C HIS A 406 -8.58 9.13 -2.45
N ALA A 407 -9.50 9.63 -3.28
CA ALA A 407 -9.45 10.98 -3.83
C ALA A 407 -9.46 12.06 -2.73
N GLU A 408 -10.25 11.88 -1.68
CA GLU A 408 -10.36 12.86 -0.58
C GLU A 408 -9.08 12.93 0.26
N ASN A 409 -8.50 11.78 0.59
CA ASN A 409 -7.27 11.71 1.38
C ASN A 409 -6.07 12.27 0.62
N TYR A 410 -6.01 11.95 -0.67
CA TYR A 410 -5.03 12.50 -1.60
C TYR A 410 -5.13 14.03 -1.67
N ASN A 411 -6.33 14.58 -1.84
CA ASN A 411 -6.56 16.01 -1.87
C ASN A 411 -6.25 16.70 -0.54
N ARG A 412 -6.53 16.06 0.61
CA ARG A 412 -6.18 16.60 1.92
C ARG A 412 -4.67 16.79 2.05
N VAL A 413 -3.90 15.79 1.66
CA VAL A 413 -2.42 15.86 1.69
C VAL A 413 -1.90 16.93 0.72
N LEU A 414 -2.46 17.02 -0.49
CA LEU A 414 -2.09 18.05 -1.45
C LEU A 414 -2.33 19.46 -0.91
N ARG A 415 -3.47 19.72 -0.28
CA ARG A 415 -3.81 21.05 0.31
C ARG A 415 -2.82 21.48 1.38
N GLU A 416 -2.28 20.55 2.18
CA GLU A 416 -1.30 20.87 3.22
C GLU A 416 0.06 21.28 2.63
N PHE A 417 0.46 20.71 1.49
CA PHE A 417 1.73 21.05 0.84
C PHE A 417 1.64 22.26 -0.08
N ASN A 418 0.52 22.43 -0.74
CA ASN A 418 0.24 23.54 -1.63
C ASN A 418 -1.30 23.72 -1.73
N PRO A 419 -1.88 24.70 -1.02
CA PRO A 419 -3.32 24.99 -1.09
C PRO A 419 -3.81 25.24 -2.51
N ASP A 420 -2.97 25.85 -3.36
CA ASP A 420 -3.28 26.17 -4.75
C ASP A 420 -3.24 24.94 -5.68
N ALA A 421 -2.66 23.82 -5.23
CA ALA A 421 -2.64 22.56 -5.99
C ALA A 421 -3.89 21.69 -5.74
N ALA A 422 -4.81 22.15 -4.91
CA ALA A 422 -6.06 21.44 -4.66
C ALA A 422 -6.83 21.19 -5.96
N ILE A 423 -7.23 19.93 -6.15
CA ILE A 423 -7.90 19.49 -7.36
C ILE A 423 -9.38 19.31 -7.05
N ASN A 424 -10.23 19.77 -7.93
CA ASN A 424 -11.61 19.35 -7.95
C ASN A 424 -11.66 17.90 -8.42
N THR A 425 -11.60 16.94 -7.49
CA THR A 425 -11.78 15.52 -7.80
C THR A 425 -13.21 15.14 -7.50
N LEU A 426 -13.84 14.50 -8.46
CA LEU A 426 -15.14 13.87 -8.27
C LEU A 426 -14.94 12.35 -8.26
N GLN A 427 -15.35 11.73 -7.17
CA GLN A 427 -15.35 10.28 -7.08
C GLN A 427 -16.57 9.73 -7.81
N VAL A 428 -16.33 8.92 -8.82
CA VAL A 428 -17.39 8.27 -9.60
C VAL A 428 -17.32 6.77 -9.34
N THR A 429 -17.88 6.33 -8.24
CA THR A 429 -18.05 4.89 -7.94
C THR A 429 -19.30 4.32 -8.60
N GLU A 430 -20.36 5.14 -8.70
CA GLU A 430 -21.58 4.83 -9.44
C GLU A 430 -22.12 6.15 -10.02
N ILE A 431 -22.33 6.20 -11.33
CA ILE A 431 -22.95 7.37 -11.96
C ILE A 431 -24.46 7.22 -11.82
N GLY A 432 -24.98 7.77 -10.71
CA GLY A 432 -26.40 7.93 -10.51
C GLY A 432 -26.95 9.19 -11.24
N PRO A 433 -28.27 9.35 -11.31
CA PRO A 433 -28.91 10.55 -11.90
C PRO A 433 -28.38 11.86 -11.31
N ASP A 434 -28.20 11.93 -10.00
CA ASP A 434 -27.73 13.15 -9.31
C ASP A 434 -26.30 13.52 -9.72
N THR A 435 -25.44 12.53 -9.88
CA THR A 435 -24.05 12.73 -10.36
C THR A 435 -24.05 13.23 -11.80
N ALA A 436 -24.91 12.68 -12.65
CA ALA A 436 -25.04 13.12 -14.04
C ALA A 436 -25.49 14.58 -14.14
N ILE A 437 -26.47 14.99 -13.35
CA ILE A 437 -26.97 16.39 -13.28
C ILE A 437 -25.84 17.32 -12.81
N ALA A 438 -25.12 16.95 -11.75
CA ALA A 438 -24.02 17.75 -11.22
C ALA A 438 -22.89 17.93 -12.26
N LEU A 439 -22.55 16.88 -13.01
CA LEU A 439 -21.56 16.93 -14.09
C LEU A 439 -22.03 17.80 -15.26
N GLN A 440 -23.32 17.73 -15.62
CA GLN A 440 -23.90 18.57 -16.65
C GLN A 440 -23.80 20.05 -16.30
N GLN A 441 -24.19 20.44 -15.08
CA GLN A 441 -24.07 21.80 -14.59
C GLN A 441 -22.63 22.32 -14.64
N ARG A 442 -21.66 21.48 -14.27
CA ARG A 442 -20.23 21.83 -14.35
C ARG A 442 -19.76 22.07 -15.78
N VAL A 443 -20.13 21.21 -16.70
CA VAL A 443 -19.79 21.39 -18.13
C VAL A 443 -20.46 22.61 -18.70
N GLU A 444 -21.71 22.90 -18.34
CA GLU A 444 -22.42 24.13 -18.73
C GLU A 444 -21.75 25.38 -18.16
N SER A 445 -21.15 25.29 -16.96
CA SER A 445 -20.35 26.36 -16.34
C SER A 445 -18.94 26.50 -16.92
N GLY A 446 -18.55 25.64 -17.86
CA GLY A 446 -17.27 25.71 -18.53
C GLY A 446 -16.19 24.77 -17.96
N ASP A 447 -16.50 23.84 -17.07
CA ASP A 447 -15.53 22.92 -16.47
C ASP A 447 -15.06 21.87 -17.47
N TRP A 448 -13.80 21.46 -17.32
CA TRP A 448 -13.15 20.43 -18.12
C TRP A 448 -13.05 19.12 -17.35
N LEU A 449 -13.69 18.06 -17.86
CA LEU A 449 -13.73 16.75 -17.23
C LEU A 449 -12.61 15.85 -17.76
N PHE A 450 -11.67 15.46 -16.90
CA PHE A 450 -10.56 14.59 -17.24
C PHE A 450 -10.88 13.14 -16.86
N ILE A 451 -10.86 12.23 -17.86
CA ILE A 451 -11.21 10.82 -17.71
C ILE A 451 -10.13 9.96 -18.36
N ALA A 452 -9.65 8.91 -17.67
CA ALA A 452 -8.72 7.96 -18.24
C ALA A 452 -9.44 7.05 -19.26
N GLY A 453 -8.88 6.95 -20.49
CA GLY A 453 -9.42 6.12 -21.57
C GLY A 453 -8.76 4.74 -21.71
N ASP A 454 -7.56 4.56 -21.13
CA ASP A 454 -6.74 3.36 -21.24
C ASP A 454 -6.84 2.43 -20.02
N ARG A 455 -7.94 2.49 -19.26
CA ARG A 455 -8.24 1.58 -18.14
C ARG A 455 -9.65 1.02 -18.28
N THR A 456 -9.75 -0.29 -18.13
CA THR A 456 -11.05 -0.97 -18.05
C THR A 456 -11.58 -0.94 -16.61
N PRO A 457 -12.88 -0.78 -16.39
CA PRO A 457 -13.47 -0.78 -15.06
C PRO A 457 -13.23 -2.11 -14.33
N VAL A 458 -12.83 -2.05 -13.05
CA VAL A 458 -12.75 -3.21 -12.17
C VAL A 458 -14.17 -3.50 -11.64
N GLY A 459 -14.78 -4.58 -12.09
CA GLY A 459 -16.10 -5.02 -11.61
C GLY A 459 -17.15 -5.12 -12.71
N GLY A 460 -17.24 -6.26 -13.36
CA GLY A 460 -18.41 -6.93 -13.94
C GLY A 460 -19.29 -6.24 -15.00
N GLY A 461 -19.15 -4.98 -15.27
CA GLY A 461 -19.92 -4.29 -16.32
C GLY A 461 -19.12 -4.17 -17.61
N ARG A 462 -19.37 -5.03 -18.58
CA ARG A 462 -18.72 -5.07 -19.89
C ARG A 462 -19.07 -3.84 -20.76
N ARG A 463 -18.61 -2.65 -20.39
CA ARG A 463 -18.71 -1.46 -21.25
C ARG A 463 -17.33 -1.16 -21.85
N THR A 464 -16.84 -2.12 -22.64
CA THR A 464 -15.59 -2.03 -23.40
C THR A 464 -15.85 -2.16 -24.89
N SER A 465 -15.00 -1.56 -25.69
CA SER A 465 -14.92 -1.77 -27.13
C SER A 465 -13.54 -2.30 -27.46
N THR A 466 -13.48 -3.28 -28.37
CA THR A 466 -12.23 -3.83 -28.86
C THR A 466 -11.68 -2.95 -29.98
N ALA A 467 -10.38 -2.68 -29.95
CA ALA A 467 -9.68 -1.93 -30.98
C ALA A 467 -8.25 -2.46 -31.18
N PRO A 468 -7.69 -2.36 -32.40
CA PRO A 468 -6.30 -2.68 -32.66
C PRO A 468 -5.36 -1.77 -31.85
N PHE A 469 -4.37 -2.36 -31.17
CA PHE A 469 -3.38 -1.62 -30.40
C PHE A 469 -2.08 -2.42 -30.30
N LEU A 470 -0.97 -1.87 -30.78
CA LEU A 470 0.36 -2.51 -30.82
C LEU A 470 0.33 -3.92 -31.44
N GLY A 471 -0.35 -4.05 -32.57
CA GLY A 471 -0.42 -5.28 -33.36
C GLY A 471 -1.34 -6.37 -32.82
N ALA A 472 -2.19 -6.09 -31.83
CA ALA A 472 -3.18 -7.03 -31.31
C ALA A 472 -4.47 -6.31 -30.90
N GLU A 473 -5.56 -7.06 -30.80
CA GLU A 473 -6.82 -6.55 -30.28
C GLU A 473 -6.74 -6.29 -28.76
N ALA A 474 -7.20 -5.13 -28.33
CA ALA A 474 -7.22 -4.72 -26.94
C ALA A 474 -8.56 -4.08 -26.56
N GLU A 475 -8.95 -4.20 -25.29
CA GLU A 475 -10.19 -3.63 -24.78
C GLU A 475 -9.99 -2.22 -24.24
N PHE A 476 -10.80 -1.27 -24.72
CA PHE A 476 -10.83 0.12 -24.27
C PHE A 476 -12.16 0.45 -23.61
N SER A 477 -12.15 1.32 -22.59
CA SER A 477 -13.36 1.75 -21.90
C SER A 477 -14.28 2.58 -22.79
N GLN A 478 -15.58 2.29 -22.77
CA GLN A 478 -16.62 3.11 -23.41
C GLN A 478 -17.01 4.32 -22.52
N GLY A 479 -16.60 4.34 -21.26
CA GLY A 479 -17.00 5.34 -20.27
C GLY A 479 -16.83 6.79 -20.74
N PRO A 480 -15.66 7.20 -21.24
CA PRO A 480 -15.41 8.56 -21.70
C PRO A 480 -16.39 9.02 -22.81
N TYR A 481 -16.68 8.16 -23.79
CA TYR A 481 -17.58 8.48 -24.91
C TYR A 481 -19.03 8.57 -24.47
N LEU A 482 -19.47 7.64 -23.60
CA LEU A 482 -20.81 7.66 -23.03
C LEU A 482 -21.03 8.88 -22.14
N MET A 483 -20.01 9.30 -21.41
CA MET A 483 -20.05 10.52 -20.62
C MET A 483 -20.16 11.75 -21.52
N ALA A 484 -19.34 11.87 -22.55
CA ALA A 484 -19.40 13.00 -23.46
C ALA A 484 -20.73 13.05 -24.24
N LEU A 485 -21.31 11.90 -24.59
CA LEU A 485 -22.65 11.82 -25.17
C LEU A 485 -23.71 12.37 -24.20
N LEU A 486 -23.65 11.96 -22.92
CA LEU A 486 -24.60 12.40 -21.89
C LEU A 486 -24.53 13.91 -21.65
N LEU A 487 -23.31 14.45 -21.64
CA LEU A 487 -23.03 15.85 -21.36
C LEU A 487 -23.14 16.74 -22.61
N ASP A 488 -23.32 16.17 -23.78
CA ASP A 488 -23.43 16.85 -25.07
C ASP A 488 -22.33 17.91 -25.27
N CYS A 489 -21.06 17.50 -25.16
CA CYS A 489 -19.90 18.37 -25.19
C CYS A 489 -18.77 17.83 -26.08
N PRO A 490 -17.82 18.69 -26.49
CA PRO A 490 -16.65 18.28 -27.26
C PRO A 490 -15.74 17.33 -26.49
N VAL A 491 -15.02 16.49 -27.25
CA VAL A 491 -14.05 15.52 -26.70
C VAL A 491 -12.67 15.81 -27.24
N TYR A 492 -11.74 15.96 -26.34
CA TYR A 492 -10.32 16.18 -26.63
C TYR A 492 -9.48 15.04 -26.05
N LEU A 493 -8.37 14.73 -26.71
CA LEU A 493 -7.31 13.85 -26.23
C LEU A 493 -6.20 14.71 -25.65
N PHE A 494 -5.69 14.33 -24.48
CA PHE A 494 -4.69 15.11 -23.76
C PHE A 494 -3.49 14.24 -23.42
N PHE A 495 -2.33 14.56 -23.97
CA PHE A 495 -1.09 13.86 -23.75
C PHE A 495 -0.02 14.83 -23.21
N CYS A 496 0.74 14.37 -22.20
CA CYS A 496 1.84 15.13 -21.63
C CYS A 496 3.05 14.21 -21.45
N ARG A 497 3.87 14.15 -22.47
CA ARG A 497 5.02 13.26 -22.60
C ARG A 497 6.30 13.94 -22.14
N ARG A 498 7.19 13.22 -21.48
CA ARG A 498 8.51 13.72 -21.15
C ARG A 498 9.47 13.59 -22.34
N ALA A 499 10.07 14.71 -22.74
CA ALA A 499 11.12 14.78 -23.76
C ALA A 499 12.38 15.40 -23.14
N GLY A 500 13.39 14.56 -22.88
CA GLY A 500 14.61 15.01 -22.19
C GLY A 500 14.32 15.48 -20.75
N ASN A 501 14.52 16.77 -20.50
CA ASN A 501 14.29 17.42 -19.21
C ASN A 501 12.98 18.22 -19.15
N ARG A 502 12.20 18.24 -20.20
CA ARG A 502 10.92 18.94 -20.32
C ARG A 502 9.78 17.97 -20.59
N TYR A 503 8.58 18.48 -20.52
CA TYR A 503 7.35 17.79 -20.88
C TYR A 503 6.74 18.47 -22.10
N GLU A 504 6.37 17.70 -23.10
CA GLU A 504 5.66 18.15 -24.30
C GLU A 504 4.18 17.93 -24.10
N LEU A 505 3.40 18.98 -24.26
CA LEU A 505 1.95 18.96 -24.18
C LEU A 505 1.36 18.94 -25.57
N SER A 506 0.52 17.93 -25.85
CA SER A 506 -0.27 17.80 -27.06
C SER A 506 -1.74 17.63 -26.70
N VAL A 507 -2.59 18.40 -27.38
CA VAL A 507 -4.05 18.31 -27.25
C VAL A 507 -4.67 18.24 -28.63
N GLU A 508 -5.39 17.16 -28.89
CA GLU A 508 -6.05 16.91 -30.16
C GLU A 508 -7.57 16.83 -29.96
N ARG A 509 -8.35 17.36 -30.90
CA ARG A 509 -9.80 17.16 -30.87
C ARG A 509 -10.14 15.79 -31.43
N LEU A 510 -10.81 14.94 -30.63
CA LEU A 510 -11.34 13.64 -31.10
C LEU A 510 -12.67 13.80 -31.82
N ALA A 511 -13.58 14.57 -31.24
CA ALA A 511 -14.89 14.84 -31.80
C ALA A 511 -15.49 16.15 -31.26
N GLU A 512 -16.25 16.84 -32.07
CA GLU A 512 -17.04 18.00 -31.63
C GLU A 512 -18.24 17.56 -30.77
N ARG A 513 -18.79 16.39 -31.09
CA ARG A 513 -19.90 15.75 -30.40
C ARG A 513 -19.82 14.24 -30.61
N ILE A 514 -20.13 13.47 -29.59
CA ILE A 514 -20.29 12.02 -29.74
C ILE A 514 -21.68 11.73 -30.32
N VAL A 515 -21.73 11.01 -31.40
CA VAL A 515 -22.97 10.61 -32.08
C VAL A 515 -23.06 9.10 -32.12
N LEU A 516 -24.13 8.54 -31.55
CA LEU A 516 -24.40 7.09 -31.58
C LEU A 516 -25.70 6.81 -32.33
N PRO A 517 -25.63 6.53 -33.63
CA PRO A 517 -26.81 6.26 -34.46
C PRO A 517 -27.61 5.05 -33.96
N ARG A 518 -28.94 5.13 -34.04
CA ARG A 518 -29.82 4.00 -33.73
C ARG A 518 -29.49 2.80 -34.63
N GLY A 519 -29.32 1.61 -34.02
CA GLY A 519 -28.95 0.38 -34.73
C GLY A 519 -27.44 0.16 -34.95
N ARG A 520 -26.59 1.21 -34.82
CA ARG A 520 -25.12 1.12 -35.00
C ARG A 520 -24.33 1.64 -33.79
N ARG A 521 -24.96 1.62 -32.64
CA ARG A 521 -24.37 2.18 -31.41
C ARG A 521 -23.04 1.50 -31.01
N THR A 522 -22.99 0.18 -31.10
CA THR A 522 -21.79 -0.60 -30.76
C THR A 522 -20.64 -0.32 -31.74
N GLU A 523 -20.92 -0.25 -33.01
CA GLU A 523 -19.95 0.08 -34.07
C GLU A 523 -19.38 1.50 -33.85
N ALA A 524 -20.25 2.48 -33.66
CA ALA A 524 -19.81 3.86 -33.42
C ALA A 524 -18.93 4.00 -32.16
N LEU A 525 -19.25 3.28 -31.10
CA LEU A 525 -18.39 3.25 -29.90
C LEU A 525 -17.04 2.58 -30.19
N ALA A 526 -17.02 1.54 -31.01
CA ALA A 526 -15.76 0.89 -31.42
C ALA A 526 -14.92 1.82 -32.30
N ASP A 527 -15.55 2.61 -33.20
CA ASP A 527 -14.86 3.60 -34.03
C ASP A 527 -14.16 4.69 -33.17
N TYR A 528 -14.84 5.23 -32.15
CA TYR A 528 -14.23 6.20 -31.23
C TYR A 528 -13.11 5.56 -30.43
N ALA A 529 -13.27 4.32 -29.96
CA ALA A 529 -12.23 3.60 -29.24
C ALA A 529 -11.01 3.33 -30.14
N ALA A 530 -11.21 2.94 -31.38
CA ALA A 530 -10.16 2.74 -32.38
C ALA A 530 -9.42 4.06 -32.68
N ALA A 531 -10.17 5.16 -32.84
CA ALA A 531 -9.59 6.47 -33.04
C ALA A 531 -8.72 6.94 -31.88
N TYR A 532 -9.12 6.67 -30.64
CA TYR A 532 -8.32 6.93 -29.45
C TYR A 532 -7.10 6.00 -29.38
N ALA A 533 -7.29 4.69 -29.60
CA ALA A 533 -6.22 3.70 -29.57
C ALA A 533 -5.10 4.04 -30.56
N ALA A 534 -5.45 4.41 -31.80
CA ALA A 534 -4.46 4.80 -32.81
C ALA A 534 -3.63 6.03 -32.41
N ARG A 535 -4.25 7.03 -31.76
CA ARG A 535 -3.52 8.21 -31.27
C ARG A 535 -2.65 7.89 -30.07
N LEU A 536 -3.15 7.10 -29.11
CA LEU A 536 -2.36 6.60 -27.98
C LEU A 536 -1.17 5.78 -28.48
N GLU A 537 -1.36 4.90 -29.48
CA GLU A 537 -0.31 4.11 -30.09
C GLU A 537 0.80 4.99 -30.67
N LYS A 538 0.46 6.04 -31.42
CA LYS A 538 1.44 7.03 -31.95
C LYS A 538 2.35 7.54 -30.81
N HIS A 539 1.76 8.03 -29.70
CA HIS A 539 2.54 8.55 -28.57
C HIS A 539 3.34 7.48 -27.83
N VAL A 540 2.79 6.28 -27.68
CA VAL A 540 3.47 5.14 -27.05
C VAL A 540 4.67 4.70 -27.88
N LEU A 541 4.60 4.70 -29.21
CA LEU A 541 5.71 4.32 -30.08
C LEU A 541 6.85 5.35 -30.07
N GLU A 542 6.57 6.62 -29.79
CA GLU A 542 7.59 7.65 -29.62
C GLU A 542 8.46 7.43 -28.36
N ASP A 543 7.87 7.03 -27.23
CA ASP A 543 8.58 6.60 -26.02
C ASP A 543 7.81 5.52 -25.26
N PRO A 544 8.05 4.24 -25.57
CA PRO A 544 7.36 3.12 -24.93
C PRO A 544 7.55 3.05 -23.41
N PHE A 545 8.67 3.57 -22.89
CA PHE A 545 8.96 3.55 -21.46
C PHE A 545 8.08 4.48 -20.64
N GLN A 546 7.22 5.26 -21.26
CA GLN A 546 6.33 6.20 -20.58
C GLN A 546 4.86 5.74 -20.53
N TRP A 547 4.48 4.59 -21.07
CA TRP A 547 3.13 4.05 -20.87
C TRP A 547 3.11 3.06 -19.71
N TYR A 548 2.62 3.52 -18.56
CA TYR A 548 2.73 2.83 -17.28
C TYR A 548 1.64 1.76 -17.10
N ASN A 549 1.70 0.76 -17.95
CA ASN A 549 0.87 -0.43 -17.88
C ASN A 549 1.66 -1.60 -17.30
N PHE A 550 1.30 -2.03 -16.07
CA PHE A 550 1.94 -3.11 -15.34
C PHE A 550 0.99 -4.27 -15.05
N TYR A 551 -0.03 -4.44 -15.91
CA TYR A 551 -0.94 -5.59 -15.91
C TYR A 551 -1.12 -6.09 -17.35
N ASP A 552 -1.69 -7.28 -17.51
CA ASP A 552 -1.93 -7.87 -18.84
C ASP A 552 -3.10 -7.16 -19.52
N PHE A 553 -2.77 -6.19 -20.38
CA PHE A 553 -3.73 -5.31 -21.05
C PHE A 553 -4.50 -6.03 -22.17
N TRP A 554 -3.89 -7.04 -22.78
CA TRP A 554 -4.49 -7.79 -23.90
C TRP A 554 -5.27 -9.02 -23.44
N ARG A 555 -5.31 -9.31 -22.15
CA ARG A 555 -6.13 -10.39 -21.60
C ARG A 555 -7.60 -9.96 -21.60
N PRO A 556 -8.53 -10.71 -22.24
CA PRO A 556 -9.95 -10.38 -22.21
C PRO A 556 -10.49 -10.31 -20.79
N SER A 557 -11.28 -9.28 -20.49
CA SER A 557 -11.95 -9.09 -19.20
C SER A 557 -13.02 -10.18 -19.02
N GLY A 558 -12.67 -11.33 -18.48
CA GLY A 558 -13.60 -12.46 -18.25
C GLY A 558 -12.95 -13.84 -18.23
N SER A 559 -11.66 -13.94 -18.54
CA SER A 559 -10.93 -15.20 -18.37
C SER A 559 -10.50 -15.36 -16.89
N THR A 560 -11.38 -15.85 -16.03
CA THR A 560 -11.02 -16.41 -14.73
C THR A 560 -10.19 -17.67 -14.97
N GLU A 561 -9.00 -17.74 -14.38
CA GLU A 561 -8.24 -18.97 -14.31
C GLU A 561 -9.04 -20.02 -13.53
N HIS A 562 -9.56 -21.01 -14.25
CA HIS A 562 -9.71 -22.36 -13.72
C HIS A 562 -8.43 -23.11 -14.12
N SER A 563 -7.45 -23.18 -13.24
CA SER A 563 -6.43 -24.25 -13.16
C SER A 563 -5.61 -24.09 -11.88
#